data_0c1f12cbe38b93b528b2ca8799293e02
#
_entry.id   0c1f12cbe38b93b528b2ca8799293e02
#
_cell.length_a   1.000
_cell.length_b   1.000
_cell.length_c   1.000
_cell.angle_alpha   90.00
_cell.angle_beta   90.00
_cell.angle_gamma   90.00
#
_symmetry.space_group_name_H-M   'P 1'
#
loop_
_entity.id
_entity.type
_entity.pdbx_description
1 polymer ?
#
loop_
_entity_poly.entity_id
_entity_poly.type
_entity_poly.pdbx_seq_one_letter_code
_entity_poly.pdbx_strand_id
1 'polypeptide(L)'
;YRSNKDKKTSIIEINCETDFVAKNDDFLNFTKEIGEINNSVSSDLDKLNNSKMINGSTVSQNLIDLIAKIGEKITIGRSKTFDNSNSKIFTYNHSIIKDNLSKLGVVVSLEFDKSSKEIEQFGKQISMHVAASNPMVIDEKDIQDDIIEKEKKIIQEELKNLGKTQEIAEKISLGKINKFKEDNSLLTQDWVMDPKLKVKDILNKIDSKSLKIKDFVRIKIGE
;
A
#
# COMPACT_ATOMS: atom_id res chain seq x y z
N TYR A 1 -5.51 2.79 -9.77
CA TYR A 1 -6.64 3.75 -9.66
C TYR A 1 -7.19 3.78 -8.23
N ARG A 2 -7.57 4.95 -7.78
CA ARG A 2 -8.21 5.17 -6.47
C ARG A 2 -9.61 5.74 -6.67
N SER A 3 -10.62 5.13 -6.00
CA SER A 3 -11.99 5.63 -5.91
C SER A 3 -12.33 6.04 -4.48
N ASN A 4 -13.18 7.06 -4.34
CA ASN A 4 -13.72 7.53 -3.05
C ASN A 4 -15.20 7.83 -3.22
N LYS A 5 -16.05 6.91 -2.74
CA LYS A 5 -17.50 7.00 -2.86
C LYS A 5 -18.18 6.25 -1.71
N ASP A 6 -19.36 6.71 -1.29
CA ASP A 6 -20.23 6.04 -0.32
C ASP A 6 -19.54 5.68 1.01
N LYS A 7 -18.75 6.62 1.56
CA LYS A 7 -17.94 6.42 2.77
C LYS A 7 -16.92 5.28 2.65
N LYS A 8 -16.51 4.95 1.44
CA LYS A 8 -15.45 3.99 1.16
C LYS A 8 -14.38 4.64 0.31
N THR A 9 -13.14 4.25 0.54
CA THR A 9 -12.01 4.57 -0.33
C THR A 9 -11.37 3.28 -0.77
N SER A 10 -11.23 3.06 -2.06
CA SER A 10 -10.55 1.88 -2.60
C SER A 10 -9.39 2.26 -3.50
N ILE A 11 -8.43 1.36 -3.59
CA ILE A 11 -7.32 1.40 -4.52
C ILE A 11 -7.23 0.05 -5.22
N ILE A 12 -6.94 0.06 -6.52
CA ILE A 12 -6.78 -1.14 -7.34
C ILE A 12 -5.61 -0.97 -8.29
N GLU A 13 -4.86 -2.03 -8.47
CA GLU A 13 -3.73 -2.14 -9.38
C GLU A 13 -4.17 -2.75 -10.71
N ILE A 14 -3.83 -2.07 -11.80
CA ILE A 14 -4.01 -2.57 -13.17
C ILE A 14 -2.65 -2.49 -13.85
N ASN A 15 -2.14 -3.61 -14.28
CA ASN A 15 -0.83 -3.73 -14.91
C ASN A 15 -0.98 -3.85 -16.44
N CYS A 16 -0.10 -3.18 -17.18
CA CYS A 16 0.11 -3.33 -18.62
C CYS A 16 1.62 -3.40 -18.89
N GLU A 17 2.00 -3.80 -20.10
CA GLU A 17 3.41 -4.03 -20.42
C GLU A 17 4.17 -2.73 -20.75
N THR A 18 3.50 -1.74 -21.34
CA THR A 18 4.17 -0.50 -21.78
C THR A 18 3.52 0.78 -21.22
N ASP A 19 4.34 1.83 -21.15
CA ASP A 19 3.87 3.18 -20.79
C ASP A 19 2.95 3.79 -21.87
N PHE A 20 2.96 3.27 -23.10
CA PHE A 20 2.05 3.70 -24.16
C PHE A 20 0.63 3.25 -23.84
N VAL A 21 0.45 1.99 -23.44
CA VAL A 21 -0.85 1.45 -23.01
C VAL A 21 -1.33 2.16 -21.76
N ALA A 22 -0.46 2.45 -20.80
CA ALA A 22 -0.82 3.19 -19.59
C ALA A 22 -1.40 4.60 -19.88
N LYS A 23 -1.19 5.15 -21.08
CA LYS A 23 -1.73 6.45 -21.53
C LYS A 23 -2.86 6.32 -22.58
N ASN A 24 -3.18 5.09 -22.98
CA ASN A 24 -4.24 4.81 -23.95
C ASN A 24 -5.61 5.09 -23.36
N ASP A 25 -6.49 5.76 -24.06
CA ASP A 25 -7.81 6.16 -23.58
C ASP A 25 -8.71 4.96 -23.23
N ASP A 26 -8.68 3.87 -24.00
CA ASP A 26 -9.45 2.67 -23.71
C ASP A 26 -9.00 2.02 -22.40
N PHE A 27 -7.67 1.94 -22.17
CA PHE A 27 -7.11 1.45 -20.92
C PHE A 27 -7.46 2.37 -19.74
N LEU A 28 -7.39 3.67 -19.90
CA LEU A 28 -7.73 4.66 -18.88
C LEU A 28 -9.21 4.58 -18.49
N ASN A 29 -10.11 4.47 -19.48
CA ASN A 29 -11.55 4.35 -19.26
C ASN A 29 -11.89 3.04 -18.58
N PHE A 30 -11.33 1.91 -19.03
CA PHE A 30 -11.46 0.62 -18.38
C PHE A 30 -11.00 0.68 -16.92
N THR A 31 -9.80 1.21 -16.67
CA THR A 31 -9.23 1.33 -15.31
C THR A 31 -10.10 2.18 -14.40
N LYS A 32 -10.66 3.28 -14.90
CA LYS A 32 -11.57 4.14 -14.12
C LYS A 32 -12.84 3.38 -13.75
N GLU A 33 -13.48 2.74 -14.70
CA GLU A 33 -14.76 2.06 -14.49
C GLU A 33 -14.62 0.88 -13.52
N ILE A 34 -13.59 0.03 -13.69
CA ILE A 34 -13.37 -1.06 -12.75
C ILE A 34 -12.96 -0.57 -11.35
N GLY A 35 -12.28 0.58 -11.25
CA GLY A 35 -11.98 1.20 -9.97
C GLY A 35 -13.24 1.61 -9.20
N GLU A 36 -14.25 2.14 -9.87
CA GLU A 36 -15.55 2.47 -9.27
C GLU A 36 -16.31 1.20 -8.86
N ILE A 37 -16.30 0.17 -9.71
CA ILE A 37 -16.92 -1.14 -9.39
C ILE A 37 -16.19 -1.77 -8.19
N ASN A 38 -14.86 -1.76 -8.17
CA ASN A 38 -14.04 -2.29 -7.07
C ASN A 38 -14.43 -1.67 -5.72
N ASN A 39 -14.69 -0.35 -5.70
CA ASN A 39 -15.13 0.34 -4.50
C ASN A 39 -16.49 -0.21 -4.00
N SER A 40 -17.41 -0.47 -4.90
CA SER A 40 -18.75 -0.97 -4.57
C SER A 40 -18.74 -2.41 -4.08
N VAL A 41 -17.87 -3.27 -4.63
CA VAL A 41 -17.73 -4.69 -4.22
C VAL A 41 -16.70 -4.89 -3.10
N SER A 42 -16.14 -3.80 -2.53
CA SER A 42 -15.21 -3.83 -1.40
C SER A 42 -13.95 -4.67 -1.67
N SER A 43 -13.40 -4.56 -2.88
CA SER A 43 -12.19 -5.28 -3.35
C SER A 43 -12.29 -6.80 -3.36
N ASP A 44 -13.50 -7.34 -3.45
CA ASP A 44 -13.75 -8.76 -3.71
C ASP A 44 -13.53 -9.01 -5.21
N LEU A 45 -12.44 -9.71 -5.56
CA LEU A 45 -12.02 -9.92 -6.95
C LEU A 45 -12.99 -10.80 -7.73
N ASP A 46 -13.63 -11.78 -7.10
CA ASP A 46 -14.62 -12.65 -7.78
C ASP A 46 -15.88 -11.85 -8.13
N LYS A 47 -16.36 -11.03 -7.19
CA LYS A 47 -17.48 -10.12 -7.46
C LYS A 47 -17.10 -9.08 -8.49
N LEU A 48 -15.89 -8.52 -8.42
CA LEU A 48 -15.39 -7.55 -9.40
C LEU A 48 -15.43 -8.14 -10.82
N ASN A 49 -14.83 -9.31 -11.01
CA ASN A 49 -14.75 -9.97 -12.32
C ASN A 49 -16.10 -10.28 -12.92
N ASN A 50 -17.10 -10.62 -12.09
CA ASN A 50 -18.47 -10.94 -12.51
C ASN A 50 -19.38 -9.71 -12.57
N SER A 51 -18.95 -8.55 -12.10
CA SER A 51 -19.71 -7.30 -12.16
C SER A 51 -19.88 -6.84 -13.61
N LYS A 52 -21.04 -6.24 -13.90
CA LYS A 52 -21.32 -5.65 -15.22
C LYS A 52 -20.76 -4.24 -15.30
N MET A 53 -20.10 -3.95 -16.41
CA MET A 53 -19.70 -2.62 -16.83
C MET A 53 -20.84 -1.90 -17.56
N ILE A 54 -20.65 -0.61 -17.84
CA ILE A 54 -21.66 0.26 -18.47
C ILE A 54 -22.19 -0.34 -19.78
N ASN A 55 -21.35 -1.03 -20.55
CA ASN A 55 -21.74 -1.69 -21.80
C ASN A 55 -22.55 -2.99 -21.62
N GLY A 56 -22.81 -3.41 -20.37
CA GLY A 56 -23.59 -4.62 -20.03
C GLY A 56 -22.78 -5.93 -19.99
N SER A 57 -21.54 -5.94 -20.46
CA SER A 57 -20.61 -7.09 -20.36
C SER A 57 -19.93 -7.13 -19.00
N THR A 58 -19.43 -8.31 -18.59
CA THR A 58 -18.68 -8.43 -17.33
C THR A 58 -17.31 -7.76 -17.41
N VAL A 59 -16.72 -7.45 -16.25
CA VAL A 59 -15.34 -6.97 -16.16
C VAL A 59 -14.39 -7.95 -16.84
N SER A 60 -14.53 -9.25 -16.58
CA SER A 60 -13.72 -10.30 -17.23
C SER A 60 -13.82 -10.26 -18.75
N GLN A 61 -15.02 -10.12 -19.32
CA GLN A 61 -15.19 -10.05 -20.77
C GLN A 61 -14.56 -8.78 -21.34
N ASN A 62 -14.79 -7.63 -20.72
CA ASN A 62 -14.19 -6.36 -21.13
C ASN A 62 -12.67 -6.37 -21.07
N LEU A 63 -12.08 -7.06 -20.09
CA LEU A 63 -10.63 -7.24 -19.99
C LEU A 63 -10.08 -8.05 -21.16
N ILE A 64 -10.76 -9.15 -21.55
CA ILE A 64 -10.37 -9.98 -22.70
C ILE A 64 -10.46 -9.14 -23.98
N ASP A 65 -11.56 -8.41 -24.18
CA ASP A 65 -11.78 -7.59 -25.36
C ASP A 65 -10.74 -6.46 -25.46
N LEU A 66 -10.39 -5.85 -24.32
CA LEU A 66 -9.35 -4.81 -24.25
C LEU A 66 -7.96 -5.36 -24.60
N ILE A 67 -7.60 -6.54 -24.06
CA ILE A 67 -6.34 -7.23 -24.40
C ILE A 67 -6.30 -7.54 -25.90
N ALA A 68 -7.38 -8.06 -26.47
CA ALA A 68 -7.46 -8.36 -27.90
C ALA A 68 -7.32 -7.09 -28.77
N LYS A 69 -7.90 -5.96 -28.35
CA LYS A 69 -7.84 -4.69 -29.05
C LYS A 69 -6.45 -4.04 -29.00
N ILE A 70 -5.81 -4.06 -27.84
CA ILE A 70 -4.52 -3.39 -27.59
C ILE A 70 -3.34 -4.27 -28.02
N GLY A 71 -3.46 -5.59 -27.90
CA GLY A 71 -2.40 -6.54 -28.24
C GLY A 71 -1.33 -6.70 -27.16
N GLU A 72 -1.55 -6.19 -25.93
CA GLU A 72 -0.65 -6.32 -24.78
C GLU A 72 -1.35 -7.00 -23.61
N LYS A 73 -0.57 -7.68 -22.77
CA LYS A 73 -1.08 -8.29 -21.55
C LYS A 73 -1.51 -7.22 -20.56
N ILE A 74 -2.75 -7.32 -20.09
CA ILE A 74 -3.31 -6.47 -19.05
C ILE A 74 -3.80 -7.38 -17.91
N THR A 75 -3.51 -7.04 -16.67
CA THR A 75 -3.93 -7.82 -15.51
C THR A 75 -4.48 -6.92 -14.41
N ILE A 76 -5.50 -7.41 -13.72
CA ILE A 76 -5.99 -6.84 -12.46
C ILE A 76 -5.14 -7.43 -11.34
N GLY A 77 -4.48 -6.57 -10.59
CA GLY A 77 -3.57 -6.96 -9.50
C GLY A 77 -4.20 -6.78 -8.11
N ARG A 78 -3.41 -6.23 -7.19
CA ARG A 78 -3.80 -6.01 -5.79
C ARG A 78 -4.91 -4.98 -5.69
N SER A 79 -5.81 -5.18 -4.73
CA SER A 79 -6.82 -4.17 -4.40
C SER A 79 -7.12 -4.15 -2.91
N LYS A 80 -7.54 -2.99 -2.40
CA LYS A 80 -7.96 -2.84 -1.01
C LYS A 80 -9.01 -1.74 -0.89
N THR A 81 -10.03 -1.98 -0.06
CA THR A 81 -11.08 -1.02 0.26
C THR A 81 -11.07 -0.70 1.74
N PHE A 82 -11.16 0.58 2.07
CA PHE A 82 -11.25 1.10 3.42
C PHE A 82 -12.68 1.61 3.67
N ASP A 83 -13.22 1.28 4.82
CA ASP A 83 -14.46 1.89 5.33
C ASP A 83 -14.10 3.16 6.10
N ASN A 84 -14.67 4.28 5.69
CA ASN A 84 -14.41 5.60 6.25
C ASN A 84 -15.43 5.98 7.36
N SER A 85 -16.27 5.05 7.82
CA SER A 85 -17.36 5.34 8.77
C SER A 85 -16.83 5.81 10.13
N ASN A 86 -15.71 5.24 10.60
CA ASN A 86 -15.09 5.52 11.90
C ASN A 86 -13.62 5.93 11.76
N SER A 87 -13.21 6.40 10.58
CA SER A 87 -11.83 6.81 10.33
C SER A 87 -11.77 7.85 9.24
N LYS A 88 -10.71 8.65 9.22
CA LYS A 88 -10.42 9.56 8.13
C LYS A 88 -9.33 8.99 7.25
N ILE A 89 -9.57 9.06 5.95
CA ILE A 89 -8.64 8.55 4.95
C ILE A 89 -7.78 9.69 4.42
N PHE A 90 -6.48 9.42 4.39
CA PHE A 90 -5.47 10.25 3.75
C PHE A 90 -4.83 9.47 2.62
N THR A 91 -4.46 10.17 1.56
CA THR A 91 -3.95 9.53 0.34
C THR A 91 -2.80 10.31 -0.23
N TYR A 92 -1.89 9.56 -0.88
CA TYR A 92 -0.81 10.16 -1.65
C TYR A 92 -0.67 9.41 -2.98
N ASN A 93 -0.53 10.18 -4.06
CA ASN A 93 -0.28 9.66 -5.40
C ASN A 93 1.07 10.19 -5.89
N HIS A 94 1.94 9.31 -6.34
CA HIS A 94 3.23 9.67 -6.92
C HIS A 94 3.31 9.21 -8.37
N SER A 95 3.98 9.99 -9.22
CA SER A 95 4.02 9.76 -10.67
C SER A 95 2.61 9.67 -11.27
N ILE A 96 1.86 10.78 -11.12
CA ILE A 96 0.46 10.90 -11.56
C ILE A 96 0.40 10.83 -13.09
N ILE A 97 -0.47 9.98 -13.63
CA ILE A 97 -0.76 9.84 -15.06
C ILE A 97 -1.99 10.69 -15.42
N LYS A 98 -3.04 10.56 -14.63
CA LYS A 98 -4.31 11.30 -14.73
C LYS A 98 -4.97 11.33 -13.35
N ASP A 99 -6.07 12.08 -13.20
CA ASP A 99 -6.81 12.16 -11.94
C ASP A 99 -7.09 10.80 -11.32
N ASN A 100 -6.65 10.60 -10.08
CA ASN A 100 -6.75 9.35 -9.32
C ASN A 100 -6.01 8.14 -9.92
N LEU A 101 -5.20 8.35 -10.97
CA LEU A 101 -4.38 7.32 -11.61
C LEU A 101 -2.90 7.68 -11.49
N SER A 102 -2.11 6.81 -10.88
CA SER A 102 -0.68 7.02 -10.62
C SER A 102 0.09 5.70 -10.67
N LYS A 103 1.41 5.77 -10.82
CA LYS A 103 2.28 4.58 -10.75
C LYS A 103 2.50 4.09 -9.32
N LEU A 104 2.32 4.98 -8.34
CA LEU A 104 2.35 4.64 -6.92
C LEU A 104 1.20 5.35 -6.23
N GLY A 105 0.39 4.59 -5.52
CA GLY A 105 -0.72 5.07 -4.71
C GLY A 105 -0.62 4.58 -3.26
N VAL A 106 -0.93 5.47 -2.33
CA VAL A 106 -0.99 5.18 -0.90
C VAL A 106 -2.33 5.62 -0.34
N VAL A 107 -2.88 4.79 0.52
CA VAL A 107 -4.07 5.09 1.33
C VAL A 107 -3.72 4.80 2.77
N VAL A 108 -3.96 5.75 3.67
CA VAL A 108 -3.77 5.61 5.12
C VAL A 108 -5.06 5.95 5.85
N SER A 109 -5.48 5.10 6.75
CA SER A 109 -6.65 5.27 7.60
C SER A 109 -6.22 5.69 9.00
N LEU A 110 -6.66 6.87 9.44
CA LEU A 110 -6.43 7.38 10.78
C LEU A 110 -7.73 7.39 11.59
N GLU A 111 -7.64 6.97 12.84
CA GLU A 111 -8.69 7.08 13.83
C GLU A 111 -8.31 8.15 14.86
N PHE A 112 -9.24 9.02 15.25
CA PHE A 112 -9.06 10.06 16.25
C PHE A 112 -10.42 10.62 16.70
N ASP A 113 -10.48 11.16 17.91
CA ASP A 113 -11.73 11.70 18.48
C ASP A 113 -12.13 13.05 17.86
N LYS A 114 -11.16 13.94 17.68
CA LYS A 114 -11.39 15.29 17.13
C LYS A 114 -10.35 15.64 16.08
N SER A 115 -10.82 16.18 14.95
CA SER A 115 -9.92 16.68 13.91
C SER A 115 -9.23 17.97 14.36
N SER A 116 -7.95 18.09 14.05
CA SER A 116 -7.16 19.31 14.23
C SER A 116 -6.30 19.58 12.99
N LYS A 117 -5.73 20.77 12.88
CA LYS A 117 -4.81 21.11 11.77
C LYS A 117 -3.57 20.21 11.78
N GLU A 118 -3.08 19.89 12.97
CA GLU A 118 -1.92 19.02 13.16
C GLU A 118 -2.21 17.59 12.68
N ILE A 119 -3.40 17.04 12.99
CA ILE A 119 -3.83 15.71 12.50
C ILE A 119 -4.00 15.72 10.98
N GLU A 120 -4.58 16.78 10.40
CA GLU A 120 -4.71 16.91 8.95
C GLU A 120 -3.35 16.96 8.23
N GLN A 121 -2.39 17.68 8.81
CA GLN A 121 -1.03 17.76 8.31
C GLN A 121 -0.33 16.40 8.45
N PHE A 122 -0.42 15.78 9.62
CA PHE A 122 0.14 14.45 9.86
C PHE A 122 -0.40 13.40 8.89
N GLY A 123 -1.72 13.39 8.65
CA GLY A 123 -2.33 12.45 7.72
C GLY A 123 -1.77 12.55 6.29
N LYS A 124 -1.51 13.76 5.82
CA LYS A 124 -0.85 13.98 4.52
C LYS A 124 0.61 13.53 4.55
N GLN A 125 1.34 13.88 5.59
CA GLN A 125 2.75 13.55 5.74
C GLN A 125 2.99 12.05 5.93
N ILE A 126 2.16 11.35 6.72
CA ILE A 126 2.29 9.89 6.89
C ILE A 126 2.00 9.13 5.60
N SER A 127 1.08 9.62 4.76
CA SER A 127 0.84 9.02 3.45
C SER A 127 2.07 9.16 2.52
N MET A 128 2.77 10.30 2.58
CA MET A 128 4.04 10.51 1.87
C MET A 128 5.16 9.64 2.44
N HIS A 129 5.22 9.52 3.77
CA HIS A 129 6.18 8.65 4.45
C HIS A 129 6.01 7.18 4.03
N VAL A 130 4.78 6.65 4.05
CA VAL A 130 4.49 5.29 3.59
C VAL A 130 4.89 5.08 2.12
N ALA A 131 4.69 6.09 1.27
CA ALA A 131 5.12 6.02 -0.13
C ALA A 131 6.65 5.87 -0.27
N ALA A 132 7.42 6.61 0.55
CA ALA A 132 8.87 6.65 0.50
C ALA A 132 9.53 5.46 1.21
N SER A 133 9.04 5.09 2.40
CA SER A 133 9.69 4.13 3.30
C SER A 133 9.18 2.70 3.16
N ASN A 134 8.08 2.48 2.44
CA ASN A 134 7.51 1.15 2.14
C ASN A 134 7.42 0.21 3.35
N PRO A 135 6.77 0.59 4.45
CA PRO A 135 6.59 -0.31 5.59
C PRO A 135 5.75 -1.52 5.22
N MET A 136 6.02 -2.67 5.83
CA MET A 136 5.25 -3.91 5.65
C MET A 136 4.02 -3.94 6.56
N VAL A 137 4.18 -3.47 7.81
CA VAL A 137 3.17 -3.52 8.88
C VAL A 137 3.14 -2.19 9.65
N ILE A 138 2.13 -2.01 10.52
CA ILE A 138 2.06 -0.83 11.40
C ILE A 138 3.04 -0.97 12.56
N ASP A 139 3.02 -2.09 13.25
CA ASP A 139 3.80 -2.36 14.47
C ASP A 139 4.67 -3.60 14.27
N GLU A 140 5.84 -3.67 14.90
CA GLU A 140 6.78 -4.80 14.81
C GLU A 140 6.14 -6.15 15.17
N LYS A 141 5.19 -6.16 16.11
CA LYS A 141 4.45 -7.37 16.51
C LYS A 141 3.53 -7.92 15.42
N ASP A 142 3.21 -7.11 14.41
CA ASP A 142 2.31 -7.50 13.31
C ASP A 142 3.09 -8.19 12.18
N ILE A 143 4.43 -8.25 12.24
CA ILE A 143 5.24 -9.02 11.28
C ILE A 143 5.03 -10.51 11.54
N GLN A 144 4.59 -11.22 10.51
CA GLN A 144 4.32 -12.66 10.59
C GLN A 144 5.61 -13.45 10.87
N ASP A 145 5.51 -14.47 11.72
CA ASP A 145 6.66 -15.29 12.15
C ASP A 145 7.37 -15.98 10.96
N ASP A 146 6.64 -16.37 9.92
CA ASP A 146 7.22 -16.98 8.72
C ASP A 146 8.13 -16.02 7.95
N ILE A 147 7.83 -14.72 7.95
CA ILE A 147 8.67 -13.67 7.36
C ILE A 147 9.96 -13.52 8.17
N ILE A 148 9.83 -13.48 9.50
CA ILE A 148 10.98 -13.40 10.41
C ILE A 148 11.89 -14.62 10.26
N GLU A 149 11.32 -15.83 10.18
CA GLU A 149 12.10 -17.05 10.03
C GLU A 149 12.79 -17.15 8.64
N LYS A 150 12.16 -16.65 7.58
CA LYS A 150 12.80 -16.54 6.26
C LYS A 150 13.99 -15.59 6.31
N GLU A 151 13.82 -14.39 6.87
CA GLU A 151 14.89 -13.40 7.00
C GLU A 151 16.04 -13.93 7.86
N LYS A 152 15.73 -14.60 8.97
CA LYS A 152 16.73 -15.22 9.84
C LYS A 152 17.58 -16.27 9.10
N LYS A 153 16.97 -17.10 8.25
CA LYS A 153 17.70 -18.06 7.43
C LYS A 153 18.66 -17.38 6.45
N ILE A 154 18.20 -16.31 5.77
CA ILE A 154 19.03 -15.53 4.86
C ILE A 154 20.24 -14.95 5.59
N ILE A 155 20.02 -14.34 6.76
CA ILE A 155 21.07 -13.76 7.59
C ILE A 155 22.07 -14.84 8.05
N GLN A 156 21.59 -16.00 8.47
CA GLN A 156 22.45 -17.11 8.91
C GLN A 156 23.32 -17.65 7.77
N GLU A 157 22.78 -17.81 6.57
CA GLU A 157 23.54 -18.23 5.39
C GLU A 157 24.62 -17.19 5.02
N GLU A 158 24.28 -15.90 5.05
CA GLU A 158 25.22 -14.80 4.81
C GLU A 158 26.40 -14.87 5.82
N LEU A 159 26.09 -14.98 7.11
CA LEU A 159 27.10 -15.02 8.17
C LEU A 159 27.98 -16.27 8.10
N LYS A 160 27.43 -17.42 7.72
CA LYS A 160 28.18 -18.65 7.47
C LYS A 160 29.17 -18.47 6.31
N ASN A 161 28.73 -17.87 5.21
CA ASN A 161 29.58 -17.58 4.05
C ASN A 161 30.72 -16.60 4.39
N LEU A 162 30.51 -15.72 5.37
CA LEU A 162 31.54 -14.80 5.90
C LEU A 162 32.48 -15.47 6.92
N GLY A 163 32.37 -16.78 7.15
CA GLY A 163 33.26 -17.54 8.05
C GLY A 163 33.13 -17.17 9.54
N LYS A 164 31.98 -16.61 9.96
CA LYS A 164 31.73 -16.30 11.37
C LYS A 164 31.50 -17.57 12.19
N THR A 165 32.03 -17.58 13.44
CA THR A 165 31.71 -18.66 14.37
C THR A 165 30.22 -18.62 14.74
N GLN A 166 29.66 -19.76 15.13
CA GLN A 166 28.23 -19.88 15.44
C GLN A 166 27.79 -18.88 16.51
N GLU A 167 28.54 -18.71 17.60
CA GLU A 167 28.23 -17.78 18.67
C GLU A 167 28.19 -16.32 18.20
N ILE A 168 29.17 -15.91 17.37
CA ILE A 168 29.21 -14.57 16.78
C ILE A 168 28.04 -14.39 15.80
N ALA A 169 27.76 -15.40 14.98
CA ALA A 169 26.67 -15.37 14.02
C ALA A 169 25.29 -15.22 14.70
N GLU A 170 25.05 -15.89 15.81
CA GLU A 170 23.81 -15.75 16.59
C GLU A 170 23.61 -14.33 17.13
N LYS A 171 24.64 -13.72 17.74
CA LYS A 171 24.59 -12.35 18.25
C LYS A 171 24.32 -11.33 17.14
N ILE A 172 25.01 -11.46 16.01
CA ILE A 172 24.84 -10.58 14.84
C ILE A 172 23.42 -10.77 14.24
N SER A 173 22.98 -12.04 14.14
CA SER A 173 21.64 -12.36 13.61
C SER A 173 20.54 -11.71 14.43
N LEU A 174 20.62 -11.74 15.76
CA LEU A 174 19.63 -11.07 16.61
C LEU A 174 19.57 -9.56 16.35
N GLY A 175 20.73 -8.89 16.24
CA GLY A 175 20.79 -7.46 15.92
C GLY A 175 20.21 -7.14 14.54
N LYS A 176 20.52 -7.95 13.52
CA LYS A 176 20.00 -7.79 12.15
C LYS A 176 18.48 -8.02 12.10
N ILE A 177 17.94 -9.01 12.81
CA ILE A 177 16.50 -9.26 12.90
C ILE A 177 15.78 -8.11 13.59
N ASN A 178 16.31 -7.58 14.69
CA ASN A 178 15.71 -6.40 15.34
C ASN A 178 15.71 -5.20 14.39
N LYS A 179 16.80 -4.98 13.67
CA LYS A 179 16.86 -3.91 12.66
C LYS A 179 15.87 -4.12 11.51
N PHE A 180 15.74 -5.36 11.03
CA PHE A 180 14.75 -5.72 10.02
C PHE A 180 13.32 -5.38 10.48
N LYS A 181 12.95 -5.74 11.71
CA LYS A 181 11.64 -5.42 12.28
C LYS A 181 11.43 -3.90 12.35
N GLU A 182 12.43 -3.17 12.87
CA GLU A 182 12.38 -1.72 12.98
C GLU A 182 12.21 -1.03 11.62
N ASP A 183 12.95 -1.46 10.61
CA ASP A 183 12.93 -0.87 9.26
C ASP A 183 11.64 -1.18 8.49
N ASN A 184 10.97 -2.29 8.82
CA ASN A 184 9.76 -2.74 8.12
C ASN A 184 8.45 -2.42 8.87
N SER A 185 8.52 -1.78 10.03
CA SER A 185 7.34 -1.42 10.84
C SER A 185 7.15 0.09 10.87
N LEU A 186 5.99 0.56 10.41
CA LEU A 186 5.70 1.98 10.22
C LEU A 186 5.98 2.83 11.47
N LEU A 187 5.59 2.34 12.65
CA LEU A 187 5.75 3.10 13.91
C LEU A 187 7.20 3.29 14.33
N THR A 188 8.10 2.39 13.93
CA THR A 188 9.52 2.40 14.32
C THR A 188 10.45 2.94 13.23
N GLN A 189 9.95 3.19 12.03
CA GLN A 189 10.72 3.84 10.97
C GLN A 189 11.11 5.28 11.34
N ASP A 190 12.28 5.71 10.86
CA ASP A 190 12.72 7.10 10.95
C ASP A 190 11.79 7.98 10.12
N TRP A 191 11.29 9.07 10.74
CA TRP A 191 10.35 9.97 10.09
C TRP A 191 10.96 10.68 8.88
N VAL A 192 10.41 10.50 7.70
CA VAL A 192 10.97 11.05 6.44
C VAL A 192 11.16 12.58 6.48
N MET A 193 10.34 13.31 7.24
CA MET A 193 10.45 14.78 7.34
C MET A 193 11.51 15.22 8.36
N ASP A 194 11.85 14.37 9.34
CA ASP A 194 12.90 14.59 10.34
C ASP A 194 13.44 13.24 10.84
N PRO A 195 14.54 12.71 10.26
CA PRO A 195 15.06 11.39 10.59
C PRO A 195 15.61 11.23 12.03
N LYS A 196 15.60 12.28 12.83
CA LYS A 196 15.94 12.21 14.26
C LYS A 196 14.79 11.68 15.12
N LEU A 197 13.60 11.61 14.56
CA LEU A 197 12.39 11.19 15.23
C LEU A 197 11.82 9.93 14.54
N LYS A 198 11.15 9.10 15.32
CA LYS A 198 10.39 7.96 14.79
C LYS A 198 8.93 8.39 14.51
N VAL A 199 8.25 7.65 13.62
CA VAL A 199 6.81 7.90 13.34
C VAL A 199 6.00 7.91 14.62
N LYS A 200 6.24 6.95 15.54
CA LYS A 200 5.56 6.88 16.85
C LYS A 200 5.76 8.14 17.71
N ASP A 201 6.93 8.78 17.63
CA ASP A 201 7.22 9.98 18.42
C ASP A 201 6.38 11.16 17.94
N ILE A 202 6.23 11.30 16.61
CA ILE A 202 5.38 12.32 16.01
C ILE A 202 3.91 12.09 16.36
N LEU A 203 3.43 10.85 16.25
CA LEU A 203 2.07 10.47 16.59
C LEU A 203 1.75 10.82 18.04
N ASN A 204 2.60 10.42 18.99
CA ASN A 204 2.45 10.70 20.41
C ASN A 204 2.52 12.20 20.74
N LYS A 205 3.31 12.98 20.01
CA LYS A 205 3.41 14.43 20.18
C LYS A 205 2.13 15.16 19.77
N ILE A 206 1.42 14.67 18.75
CA ILE A 206 0.18 15.27 18.23
C ILE A 206 -0.98 14.93 19.16
N ASP A 207 -1.24 13.65 19.39
CA ASP A 207 -2.27 13.16 20.30
C ASP A 207 -1.96 11.72 20.73
N SER A 208 -1.40 11.58 21.92
CA SER A 208 -1.02 10.27 22.47
C SER A 208 -2.20 9.41 22.91
N LYS A 209 -3.42 9.95 22.97
CA LYS A 209 -4.59 9.25 23.54
C LYS A 209 -5.51 8.68 22.47
N SER A 210 -5.84 9.47 21.47
CA SER A 210 -6.87 9.09 20.49
C SER A 210 -6.36 8.85 19.08
N LEU A 211 -5.26 9.49 18.67
CA LEU A 211 -4.74 9.36 17.31
C LEU A 211 -4.06 8.00 17.11
N LYS A 212 -4.58 7.24 16.14
CA LYS A 212 -4.05 5.92 15.77
C LYS A 212 -4.02 5.76 14.25
N ILE A 213 -2.96 5.11 13.77
CA ILE A 213 -2.94 4.57 12.40
C ILE A 213 -3.70 3.24 12.46
N LYS A 214 -4.87 3.19 11.82
CA LYS A 214 -5.73 2.02 11.82
C LYS A 214 -5.31 0.99 10.79
N ASP A 215 -4.98 1.49 9.59
CA ASP A 215 -4.61 0.63 8.47
C ASP A 215 -3.94 1.48 7.37
N PHE A 216 -3.19 0.84 6.49
CA PHE A 216 -2.66 1.46 5.29
C PHE A 216 -2.51 0.46 4.14
N VAL A 217 -2.34 0.98 2.94
CA VAL A 217 -1.89 0.22 1.78
C VAL A 217 -0.99 1.09 0.90
N ARG A 218 0.04 0.49 0.37
CA ARG A 218 0.90 1.05 -0.66
C ARG A 218 0.89 0.09 -1.85
N ILE A 219 0.54 0.63 -3.01
CA ILE A 219 0.61 -0.11 -4.27
C ILE A 219 1.49 0.67 -5.23
N LYS A 220 2.57 0.04 -5.68
CA LYS A 220 3.43 0.55 -6.73
C LYS A 220 3.44 -0.46 -7.87
N ILE A 221 3.22 0.04 -9.06
CA ILE A 221 3.21 -0.77 -10.29
C ILE A 221 4.58 -1.40 -10.49
N GLY A 222 4.61 -2.71 -10.74
CA GLY A 222 5.84 -3.45 -11.00
C GLY A 222 6.58 -3.96 -9.75
N GLU A 223 5.97 -3.85 -8.56
CA GLU A 223 6.47 -4.48 -7.31
C GLU A 223 5.69 -5.72 -6.91
#